data_cbd875b0f4418df83662435fd1a33c94
#
_entry.id   cbd875b0f4418df83662435fd1a33c94
#
_cell.length_a   1.000
_cell.length_b   1.000
_cell.length_c   1.000
_cell.angle_alpha   90.00
_cell.angle_beta   90.00
_cell.angle_gamma   90.00
#
_symmetry.space_group_name_H-M   'P 1'
#
loop_
_entity.id
_entity.type
_entity.pdbx_description
1 polymer ?
#
loop_
_entity_poly.entity_id
_entity_poly.type
_entity_poly.pdbx_seq_one_letter_code
_entity_poly.pdbx_strand_id
1 'polypeptide(L)'
;MSKILFFMCVIGCFMPATLMAKVEKVTLKGVIKGLGNEELILMNTDQSEIVRTKTKNDRFKITAEVETGDLRYYMLYAPSVGPLGPSMSIPAIYFFIDSPEITIGAELKNERINIKSLKGSPGRQEYDRIMASLPSASRVEEIYDNYNKAFHEYNEVSQTPENMKKLKAASQAVDALQQQRREEIFGLLPQYTNSMPFAVIISSYFGIDNIDEAEKVWKQFDPSIRYCYALKQLEDLIQRGKSCAVGHEAPDFELMTPAGEKIKLSSLRGKYVLVDF
;
A
#
# COMPACT_ATOMS: atom_id res chain seq x y z
N MET A 1 36.72 -62.74 -1.98
CA MET A 1 35.53 -62.13 -2.65
C MET A 1 35.03 -60.96 -1.84
N SER A 2 35.47 -59.76 -2.22
CA SER A 2 35.17 -58.53 -1.53
C SER A 2 33.98 -57.87 -2.21
N LYS A 3 32.89 -57.62 -1.45
CA LYS A 3 31.71 -56.91 -1.94
C LYS A 3 31.93 -55.43 -1.68
N ILE A 4 32.16 -54.64 -2.73
CA ILE A 4 32.17 -53.20 -2.72
C ILE A 4 30.74 -52.73 -2.74
N LEU A 5 30.28 -52.06 -1.66
CA LEU A 5 28.97 -51.43 -1.56
C LEU A 5 29.08 -49.98 -2.11
N PHE A 6 28.46 -49.75 -3.26
CA PHE A 6 28.41 -48.41 -3.87
C PHE A 6 27.31 -47.59 -3.17
N PHE A 7 27.73 -46.62 -2.37
CA PHE A 7 26.80 -45.64 -1.76
C PHE A 7 26.55 -44.52 -2.78
N MET A 8 25.40 -44.55 -3.42
CA MET A 8 24.97 -43.50 -4.32
C MET A 8 24.39 -42.35 -3.48
N CYS A 9 25.22 -41.31 -3.23
CA CYS A 9 24.73 -40.04 -2.67
C CYS A 9 23.89 -39.33 -3.71
N VAL A 10 22.57 -39.43 -3.57
CA VAL A 10 21.65 -38.55 -4.29
C VAL A 10 21.74 -37.17 -3.63
N ILE A 11 22.56 -36.29 -4.19
CA ILE A 11 22.53 -34.86 -3.88
C ILE A 11 21.25 -34.30 -4.53
N GLY A 12 20.17 -34.29 -3.75
CA GLY A 12 18.97 -33.56 -4.12
C GLY A 12 19.33 -32.09 -4.20
N CYS A 13 19.48 -31.51 -5.38
CA CYS A 13 19.43 -30.09 -5.59
C CYS A 13 18.06 -29.60 -5.14
N PHE A 14 17.99 -29.12 -3.89
CA PHE A 14 16.91 -28.24 -3.48
C PHE A 14 17.09 -26.93 -4.27
N MET A 15 16.52 -26.84 -5.46
CA MET A 15 16.25 -25.54 -6.06
C MET A 15 15.25 -24.85 -5.13
N PRO A 16 15.58 -23.67 -4.60
CA PRO A 16 14.56 -22.89 -3.90
C PRO A 16 13.45 -22.66 -4.92
N ALA A 17 12.25 -23.16 -4.63
CA ALA A 17 11.07 -22.79 -5.37
C ALA A 17 10.99 -21.26 -5.30
N THR A 18 11.25 -20.57 -6.40
CA THR A 18 10.96 -19.14 -6.52
C THR A 18 9.47 -19.01 -6.27
N LEU A 19 9.11 -18.52 -5.08
CA LEU A 19 7.74 -18.15 -4.76
C LEU A 19 7.40 -16.93 -5.65
N MET A 20 6.99 -17.22 -6.88
CA MET A 20 6.39 -16.22 -7.75
C MET A 20 4.94 -15.99 -7.31
N ALA A 21 4.45 -14.78 -7.46
CA ALA A 21 3.03 -14.50 -7.35
C ALA A 21 2.27 -15.52 -8.23
N LYS A 22 1.28 -16.17 -7.64
CA LYS A 22 0.46 -17.18 -8.30
C LYS A 22 -0.99 -16.71 -8.33
N VAL A 23 -1.69 -17.04 -9.41
CA VAL A 23 -3.12 -16.78 -9.50
C VAL A 23 -3.87 -17.89 -8.76
N GLU A 24 -4.66 -17.48 -7.78
CA GLU A 24 -5.48 -18.40 -6.97
C GLU A 24 -6.94 -17.97 -6.94
N LYS A 25 -7.82 -18.95 -6.89
CA LYS A 25 -9.24 -18.73 -6.67
C LYS A 25 -9.49 -18.49 -5.19
N VAL A 26 -10.00 -17.30 -4.85
CA VAL A 26 -10.26 -16.87 -3.47
C VAL A 26 -11.74 -16.57 -3.26
N THR A 27 -12.21 -16.71 -2.04
CA THR A 27 -13.56 -16.34 -1.61
C THR A 27 -13.48 -15.25 -0.55
N LEU A 28 -14.07 -14.10 -0.84
CA LEU A 28 -14.29 -13.02 0.11
C LEU A 28 -15.76 -13.03 0.52
N LYS A 29 -16.04 -13.00 1.81
CA LYS A 29 -17.41 -12.92 2.32
C LYS A 29 -17.48 -12.00 3.54
N GLY A 30 -18.63 -11.44 3.80
CA GLY A 30 -18.75 -10.58 4.99
C GLY A 30 -20.02 -9.77 5.06
N VAL A 31 -19.96 -8.82 6.00
CA VAL A 31 -21.03 -7.87 6.27
C VAL A 31 -20.43 -6.47 6.37
N ILE A 32 -21.00 -5.50 5.66
CA ILE A 32 -20.71 -4.08 5.82
C ILE A 32 -21.99 -3.43 6.34
N LYS A 33 -22.13 -3.34 7.67
CA LYS A 33 -23.34 -2.78 8.30
C LYS A 33 -23.62 -1.37 7.82
N GLY A 34 -24.85 -1.09 7.42
CA GLY A 34 -25.30 0.21 6.93
C GLY A 34 -25.06 0.44 5.46
N LEU A 35 -24.48 -0.51 4.71
CA LEU A 35 -24.29 -0.38 3.26
C LEU A 35 -25.56 -0.73 2.46
N GLY A 36 -26.42 -1.63 2.99
CA GLY A 36 -27.68 -2.00 2.35
C GLY A 36 -27.51 -2.95 1.17
N ASN A 37 -28.06 -2.58 0.01
CA ASN A 37 -28.07 -3.36 -1.24
C ASN A 37 -27.28 -2.64 -2.34
N GLU A 38 -26.09 -2.22 -2.06
CA GLU A 38 -25.26 -1.38 -2.91
C GLU A 38 -24.23 -2.18 -3.74
N GLU A 39 -23.66 -1.53 -4.73
CA GLU A 39 -22.54 -2.10 -5.49
C GLU A 39 -21.29 -2.19 -4.63
N LEU A 40 -20.55 -3.27 -4.85
CA LEU A 40 -19.27 -3.53 -4.21
C LEU A 40 -18.29 -4.08 -5.25
N ILE A 41 -17.12 -3.46 -5.34
CA ILE A 41 -16.12 -3.74 -6.36
C ILE A 41 -14.84 -4.20 -5.69
N LEU A 42 -14.35 -5.39 -6.05
CA LEU A 42 -13.00 -5.81 -5.70
C LEU A 42 -12.04 -5.29 -6.77
N MET A 43 -10.99 -4.62 -6.34
CA MET A 43 -10.01 -3.95 -7.19
C MET A 43 -8.58 -4.33 -6.81
N ASN A 44 -7.70 -4.28 -7.78
CA ASN A 44 -6.25 -4.37 -7.61
C ASN A 44 -5.66 -3.11 -6.95
N THR A 45 -4.38 -3.17 -6.62
CA THR A 45 -3.61 -2.03 -6.08
C THR A 45 -3.55 -0.83 -7.05
N ASP A 46 -3.56 -1.08 -8.36
CA ASP A 46 -3.59 -0.06 -9.42
C ASP A 46 -4.98 0.48 -9.72
N GLN A 47 -5.97 0.13 -8.89
CA GLN A 47 -7.38 0.47 -9.02
C GLN A 47 -8.09 -0.15 -10.23
N SER A 48 -7.50 -1.12 -10.92
CA SER A 48 -8.20 -1.90 -11.93
C SER A 48 -9.23 -2.83 -11.29
N GLU A 49 -10.43 -2.89 -11.88
CA GLU A 49 -11.53 -3.73 -11.41
C GLU A 49 -11.22 -5.22 -11.67
N ILE A 50 -11.41 -6.03 -10.64
CA ILE A 50 -11.33 -7.51 -10.74
C ILE A 50 -12.72 -8.09 -10.90
N VAL A 51 -13.64 -7.72 -10.01
CA VAL A 51 -15.02 -8.20 -10.02
C VAL A 51 -15.96 -7.24 -9.31
N ARG A 52 -17.15 -7.12 -9.85
CA ARG A 52 -18.26 -6.30 -9.31
C ARG A 52 -19.38 -7.21 -8.84
N THR A 53 -19.98 -6.87 -7.70
CA THR A 53 -21.13 -7.56 -7.13
C THR A 53 -22.08 -6.57 -6.48
N LYS A 54 -23.20 -7.06 -5.95
CA LYS A 54 -24.09 -6.30 -5.08
C LYS A 54 -24.18 -6.94 -3.71
N THR A 55 -24.21 -6.11 -2.69
CA THR A 55 -24.56 -6.56 -1.34
C THR A 55 -26.06 -6.90 -1.29
N LYS A 56 -26.42 -7.78 -0.37
CA LYS A 56 -27.81 -8.09 -0.05
C LYS A 56 -28.00 -7.98 1.46
N ASN A 57 -28.72 -6.97 1.89
CA ASN A 57 -28.90 -6.66 3.32
C ASN A 57 -27.54 -6.61 4.03
N ASP A 58 -26.64 -5.74 3.58
CA ASP A 58 -25.28 -5.55 4.08
C ASP A 58 -24.31 -6.71 3.80
N ARG A 59 -24.77 -7.86 3.31
CA ARG A 59 -23.97 -9.08 3.14
C ARG A 59 -23.42 -9.18 1.72
N PHE A 60 -22.21 -9.70 1.60
CA PHE A 60 -21.61 -10.00 0.30
C PHE A 60 -20.87 -11.34 0.31
N LYS A 61 -20.72 -11.88 -0.89
CA LYS A 61 -19.81 -12.99 -1.20
C LYS A 61 -19.25 -12.76 -2.60
N ILE A 62 -17.94 -12.74 -2.69
CA ILE A 62 -17.16 -12.58 -3.92
C ILE A 62 -16.30 -13.81 -4.09
N THR A 63 -16.24 -14.36 -5.31
CA THR A 63 -15.26 -15.37 -5.67
C THR A 63 -14.53 -14.84 -6.90
N ALA A 64 -13.21 -14.76 -6.82
CA ALA A 64 -12.37 -14.20 -7.87
C ALA A 64 -11.05 -14.97 -8.00
N GLU A 65 -10.42 -14.88 -9.15
CA GLU A 65 -9.02 -15.26 -9.35
C GLU A 65 -8.15 -14.03 -9.14
N VAL A 66 -7.21 -14.10 -8.22
CA VAL A 66 -6.32 -13.00 -7.85
C VAL A 66 -4.89 -13.48 -7.69
N GLU A 67 -3.94 -12.59 -7.85
CA GLU A 67 -2.54 -12.87 -7.55
C GLU A 67 -2.32 -12.93 -6.04
N THR A 68 -1.67 -13.97 -5.56
CA THR A 68 -1.35 -14.21 -4.15
C THR A 68 0.11 -14.57 -3.96
N GLY A 69 0.57 -14.59 -2.71
CA GLY A 69 1.92 -15.03 -2.33
C GLY A 69 2.93 -13.91 -2.18
N ASP A 70 2.70 -12.74 -2.77
CA ASP A 70 3.59 -11.58 -2.69
C ASP A 70 3.09 -10.47 -1.75
N LEU A 71 2.02 -10.73 -1.03
CA LEU A 71 1.40 -9.84 -0.03
C LEU A 71 1.08 -8.42 -0.56
N ARG A 72 0.38 -8.35 -1.68
CA ARG A 72 -0.12 -7.07 -2.19
C ARG A 72 -1.45 -6.67 -1.55
N TYR A 73 -1.75 -5.35 -1.56
CA TYR A 73 -3.06 -4.86 -1.17
C TYR A 73 -4.10 -5.13 -2.24
N TYR A 74 -5.31 -5.39 -1.77
CA TYR A 74 -6.54 -5.35 -2.54
C TYR A 74 -7.48 -4.33 -1.92
N MET A 75 -8.40 -3.81 -2.73
CA MET A 75 -9.36 -2.82 -2.29
C MET A 75 -10.78 -3.32 -2.53
N LEU A 76 -11.62 -3.24 -1.51
CA LEU A 76 -13.06 -3.47 -1.63
C LEU A 76 -13.77 -2.11 -1.57
N TYR A 77 -14.27 -1.64 -2.71
CA TYR A 77 -14.78 -0.30 -2.93
C TYR A 77 -16.31 -0.29 -3.09
N ALA A 78 -16.97 0.67 -2.45
CA ALA A 78 -18.41 0.91 -2.56
C ALA A 78 -18.68 2.29 -3.19
N PRO A 79 -19.03 2.36 -4.50
CA PRO A 79 -19.22 3.63 -5.22
C PRO A 79 -20.29 4.55 -4.63
N SER A 80 -21.34 3.98 -4.00
CA SER A 80 -22.42 4.73 -3.38
C SER A 80 -21.99 5.54 -2.13
N VAL A 81 -20.84 5.20 -1.54
CA VAL A 81 -20.30 5.93 -0.37
C VAL A 81 -19.55 7.18 -0.79
N GLY A 82 -18.93 7.18 -1.95
CA GLY A 82 -18.21 8.32 -2.50
C GLY A 82 -17.19 7.94 -3.57
N PRO A 83 -16.58 8.92 -4.25
CA PRO A 83 -15.55 8.66 -5.24
C PRO A 83 -14.22 8.22 -4.59
N LEU A 84 -13.42 7.44 -5.33
CA LEU A 84 -12.02 7.23 -4.98
C LEU A 84 -11.23 8.53 -5.23
N GLY A 85 -10.42 8.94 -4.27
CA GLY A 85 -9.61 10.15 -4.40
C GLY A 85 -9.30 10.80 -3.05
N PRO A 86 -8.80 12.03 -3.02
CA PRO A 86 -8.42 12.76 -1.81
C PRO A 86 -9.64 13.30 -1.03
N SER A 87 -10.79 12.67 -1.15
CA SER A 87 -12.02 13.00 -0.43
C SER A 87 -11.92 12.66 1.07
N MET A 88 -12.70 13.34 1.90
CA MET A 88 -12.88 13.00 3.32
C MET A 88 -13.61 11.67 3.51
N SER A 89 -14.38 11.22 2.52
CA SER A 89 -14.99 9.89 2.51
C SER A 89 -13.94 8.81 2.26
N ILE A 90 -14.06 7.68 2.96
CA ILE A 90 -13.24 6.48 2.72
C ILE A 90 -14.18 5.37 2.26
N PRO A 91 -14.51 5.33 0.95
CA PRO A 91 -15.48 4.40 0.38
C PRO A 91 -14.91 2.99 0.18
N ALA A 92 -13.71 2.72 0.68
CA ALA A 92 -13.00 1.46 0.43
C ALA A 92 -12.35 0.86 1.68
N ILE A 93 -12.20 -0.45 1.65
CA ILE A 93 -11.44 -1.24 2.61
C ILE A 93 -10.18 -1.76 1.91
N TYR A 94 -9.01 -1.56 2.53
CA TYR A 94 -7.74 -2.11 2.07
C TYR A 94 -7.35 -3.32 2.91
N PHE A 95 -6.96 -4.42 2.27
CA PHE A 95 -6.60 -5.67 2.94
C PHE A 95 -5.70 -6.53 2.06
N PHE A 96 -5.07 -7.54 2.67
CA PHE A 96 -4.31 -8.55 1.94
C PHE A 96 -5.19 -9.76 1.64
N ILE A 97 -4.96 -10.39 0.49
CA ILE A 97 -5.51 -11.71 0.17
C ILE A 97 -4.34 -12.70 0.18
N ASP A 98 -4.11 -13.29 1.34
CA ASP A 98 -3.01 -14.21 1.63
C ASP A 98 -3.52 -15.57 2.13
N SER A 99 -4.81 -15.85 1.91
CA SER A 99 -5.42 -17.15 2.08
C SER A 99 -6.64 -17.33 1.17
N PRO A 100 -7.07 -18.60 0.94
CA PRO A 100 -8.17 -18.89 0.01
C PRO A 100 -9.54 -18.34 0.45
N GLU A 101 -9.72 -18.05 1.73
CA GLU A 101 -10.96 -17.54 2.27
C GLU A 101 -10.73 -16.39 3.24
N ILE A 102 -11.33 -15.24 2.96
CA ILE A 102 -11.28 -14.03 3.80
C ILE A 102 -12.69 -13.67 4.26
N THR A 103 -12.85 -13.41 5.55
CA THR A 103 -14.11 -12.93 6.13
C THR A 103 -13.93 -11.52 6.68
N ILE A 104 -14.77 -10.59 6.21
CA ILE A 104 -14.71 -9.17 6.55
C ILE A 104 -15.98 -8.76 7.29
N GLY A 105 -15.80 -8.19 8.48
CA GLY A 105 -16.85 -7.46 9.21
C GLY A 105 -16.50 -5.98 9.21
N ALA A 106 -17.38 -5.14 8.66
CA ALA A 106 -17.19 -3.70 8.60
C ALA A 106 -18.49 -2.95 8.89
N GLU A 107 -18.40 -1.65 9.06
CA GLU A 107 -19.51 -0.74 9.31
C GLU A 107 -19.30 0.55 8.51
N LEU A 108 -20.33 0.96 7.78
CA LEU A 108 -20.42 2.29 7.16
C LEU A 108 -20.91 3.29 8.21
N LYS A 109 -20.09 4.28 8.52
CA LYS A 109 -20.41 5.38 9.44
C LYS A 109 -19.70 6.64 9.02
N ASN A 110 -20.40 7.76 8.94
CA ASN A 110 -19.86 9.06 8.54
C ASN A 110 -19.08 8.99 7.21
N GLU A 111 -19.71 8.40 6.18
CA GLU A 111 -19.13 8.23 4.84
C GLU A 111 -17.78 7.46 4.82
N ARG A 112 -17.54 6.64 5.84
CA ARG A 112 -16.35 5.80 5.96
C ARG A 112 -16.72 4.36 6.21
N ILE A 113 -16.06 3.45 5.51
CA ILE A 113 -16.18 2.02 5.79
C ILE A 113 -15.06 1.62 6.75
N ASN A 114 -15.43 1.30 7.98
CA ASN A 114 -14.50 0.94 9.05
C ASN A 114 -14.48 -0.57 9.24
N ILE A 115 -13.30 -1.19 9.14
CA ILE A 115 -13.12 -2.61 9.44
C ILE A 115 -13.28 -2.80 10.94
N LYS A 116 -14.15 -3.75 11.33
CA LYS A 116 -14.32 -4.19 12.71
C LYS A 116 -13.68 -5.56 12.97
N SER A 117 -13.61 -6.39 11.93
CA SER A 117 -12.93 -7.68 11.99
C SER A 117 -12.48 -8.12 10.60
N LEU A 118 -11.32 -8.74 10.52
CA LEU A 118 -10.83 -9.38 9.32
C LEU A 118 -10.22 -10.72 9.72
N LYS A 119 -10.75 -11.82 9.15
CA LYS A 119 -10.29 -13.18 9.42
C LYS A 119 -9.81 -13.83 8.14
N GLY A 120 -8.85 -14.74 8.26
CA GLY A 120 -8.27 -15.45 7.13
C GLY A 120 -7.11 -14.71 6.46
N SER A 121 -6.60 -13.61 7.02
CA SER A 121 -5.41 -12.93 6.51
C SER A 121 -4.34 -12.85 7.61
N PRO A 122 -3.40 -13.82 7.64
CA PRO A 122 -2.25 -13.80 8.56
C PRO A 122 -1.40 -12.56 8.43
N GLY A 123 -1.14 -12.10 7.19
CA GLY A 123 -0.38 -10.88 6.93
C GLY A 123 -1.03 -9.64 7.52
N ARG A 124 -2.37 -9.54 7.44
CA ARG A 124 -3.09 -8.43 8.08
C ARG A 124 -3.01 -8.51 9.60
N GLN A 125 -3.10 -9.70 10.19
CA GLN A 125 -2.97 -9.86 11.63
C GLN A 125 -1.58 -9.46 12.12
N GLU A 126 -0.53 -9.80 11.38
CA GLU A 126 0.84 -9.36 11.69
C GLU A 126 0.98 -7.84 11.53
N TYR A 127 0.50 -7.27 10.42
CA TYR A 127 0.46 -5.82 10.19
C TYR A 127 -0.19 -5.08 11.37
N ASP A 128 -1.39 -5.49 11.76
CA ASP A 128 -2.14 -4.85 12.85
C ASP A 128 -1.42 -4.99 14.19
N ARG A 129 -0.76 -6.13 14.45
CA ARG A 129 0.04 -6.35 15.66
C ARG A 129 1.25 -5.43 15.71
N ILE A 130 1.97 -5.29 14.61
CA ILE A 130 3.11 -4.36 14.51
C ILE A 130 2.64 -2.93 14.78
N MET A 131 1.57 -2.49 14.09
CA MET A 131 1.05 -1.13 14.23
C MET A 131 0.51 -0.85 15.64
N ALA A 132 -0.10 -1.83 16.30
CA ALA A 132 -0.60 -1.71 17.68
C ALA A 132 0.54 -1.71 18.72
N SER A 133 1.71 -2.26 18.39
CA SER A 133 2.86 -2.28 19.29
C SER A 133 3.61 -0.95 19.39
N LEU A 134 3.34 -0.01 18.47
CA LEU A 134 3.99 1.29 18.46
C LEU A 134 3.57 2.12 19.69
N PRO A 135 4.51 2.77 20.39
CA PRO A 135 4.20 3.67 21.51
C PRO A 135 3.18 4.76 21.16
N SER A 136 3.20 5.24 19.92
CA SER A 136 2.27 6.25 19.41
C SER A 136 0.85 5.71 19.15
N ALA A 137 0.65 4.40 19.10
CA ALA A 137 -0.61 3.79 18.63
C ALA A 137 -1.86 4.29 19.38
N SER A 138 -1.78 4.47 20.72
CA SER A 138 -2.90 4.91 21.55
C SER A 138 -3.34 6.36 21.31
N ARG A 139 -2.50 7.19 20.68
CA ARG A 139 -2.79 8.62 20.45
C ARG A 139 -3.27 8.93 19.03
N VAL A 140 -3.23 7.94 18.14
CA VAL A 140 -3.55 8.14 16.72
C VAL A 140 -4.97 8.65 16.54
N GLU A 141 -5.95 7.95 17.11
CA GLU A 141 -7.37 8.29 16.96
C GLU A 141 -7.66 9.70 17.46
N GLU A 142 -7.23 10.04 18.68
CA GLU A 142 -7.44 11.36 19.27
C GLU A 142 -6.84 12.51 18.42
N ILE A 143 -5.60 12.33 17.95
CA ILE A 143 -4.92 13.37 17.17
C ILE A 143 -5.62 13.60 15.82
N TYR A 144 -6.01 12.54 15.12
CA TYR A 144 -6.72 12.67 13.85
C TYR A 144 -8.14 13.17 14.03
N ASP A 145 -8.85 12.80 15.08
CA ASP A 145 -10.19 13.35 15.39
C ASP A 145 -10.13 14.85 15.67
N ASN A 146 -9.14 15.31 16.43
CA ASN A 146 -8.90 16.73 16.67
C ASN A 146 -8.59 17.50 15.39
N TYR A 147 -7.76 16.91 14.50
CA TYR A 147 -7.47 17.50 13.20
C TYR A 147 -8.73 17.57 12.31
N ASN A 148 -9.47 16.49 12.19
CA ASN A 148 -10.70 16.46 11.38
C ASN A 148 -11.74 17.46 11.88
N LYS A 149 -11.90 17.61 13.20
CA LYS A 149 -12.77 18.61 13.81
C LYS A 149 -12.33 20.03 13.48
N ALA A 150 -11.03 20.34 13.65
CA ALA A 150 -10.50 21.67 13.35
C ALA A 150 -10.59 21.99 11.85
N PHE A 151 -10.36 20.99 10.98
CA PHE A 151 -10.50 21.11 9.54
C PHE A 151 -11.94 21.44 9.12
N HIS A 152 -12.91 20.72 9.67
CA HIS A 152 -14.34 20.97 9.45
C HIS A 152 -14.74 22.37 9.95
N GLU A 153 -14.37 22.75 11.19
CA GLU A 153 -14.66 24.07 11.75
C GLU A 153 -14.14 25.21 10.86
N TYR A 154 -12.92 25.07 10.31
CA TYR A 154 -12.34 26.09 9.45
C TYR A 154 -12.93 26.13 8.05
N ASN A 155 -13.07 25.00 7.37
CA ASN A 155 -13.44 24.97 5.94
C ASN A 155 -14.94 24.98 5.68
N GLU A 156 -15.75 24.41 6.56
CA GLU A 156 -17.18 24.22 6.32
C GLU A 156 -18.08 25.11 7.21
N VAL A 157 -17.57 25.56 8.38
CA VAL A 157 -18.37 26.39 9.29
C VAL A 157 -17.96 27.86 9.18
N SER A 158 -16.69 28.21 9.46
CA SER A 158 -16.23 29.58 9.44
C SER A 158 -14.70 29.72 9.35
N GLN A 159 -14.24 30.50 8.36
CA GLN A 159 -12.81 30.81 8.13
C GLN A 159 -12.33 31.97 9.01
N THR A 160 -12.45 31.83 10.32
CA THR A 160 -11.95 32.86 11.26
C THR A 160 -10.46 32.67 11.56
N PRO A 161 -9.76 33.77 12.00
CA PRO A 161 -8.37 33.63 12.47
C PRO A 161 -8.21 32.64 13.63
N GLU A 162 -9.24 32.53 14.48
CA GLU A 162 -9.24 31.56 15.59
C GLU A 162 -9.31 30.13 15.08
N ASN A 163 -10.21 29.81 14.14
CA ASN A 163 -10.33 28.47 13.56
C ASN A 163 -9.07 28.12 12.72
N MET A 164 -8.47 29.09 12.03
CA MET A 164 -7.17 28.90 11.36
C MET A 164 -6.08 28.52 12.37
N LYS A 165 -6.03 29.20 13.54
CA LYS A 165 -5.07 28.87 14.59
C LYS A 165 -5.26 27.45 15.14
N LYS A 166 -6.52 27.05 15.35
CA LYS A 166 -6.86 25.67 15.80
C LYS A 166 -6.41 24.62 14.76
N LEU A 167 -6.73 24.85 13.48
CA LEU A 167 -6.35 23.96 12.38
C LEU A 167 -4.82 23.83 12.27
N LYS A 168 -4.09 24.97 12.35
CA LYS A 168 -2.63 24.94 12.33
C LYS A 168 -2.03 24.16 13.50
N ALA A 169 -2.56 24.32 14.70
CA ALA A 169 -2.09 23.56 15.87
C ALA A 169 -2.38 22.07 15.73
N ALA A 170 -3.56 21.71 15.22
CA ALA A 170 -3.94 20.32 14.99
C ALA A 170 -3.09 19.68 13.87
N SER A 171 -2.78 20.41 12.78
CA SER A 171 -1.85 19.97 11.74
C SER A 171 -0.45 19.69 12.30
N GLN A 172 0.08 20.59 13.11
CA GLN A 172 1.39 20.39 13.75
C GLN A 172 1.42 19.13 14.65
N ALA A 173 0.30 18.82 15.33
CA ALA A 173 0.20 17.60 16.12
C ALA A 173 0.20 16.34 15.25
N VAL A 174 -0.44 16.36 14.06
CA VAL A 174 -0.38 15.28 13.07
C VAL A 174 1.04 15.12 12.54
N ASP A 175 1.72 16.21 12.17
CA ASP A 175 3.10 16.16 11.68
C ASP A 175 4.05 15.55 12.71
N ALA A 176 3.92 15.98 13.98
CA ALA A 176 4.72 15.42 15.08
C ALA A 176 4.43 13.93 15.31
N LEU A 177 3.16 13.51 15.22
CA LEU A 177 2.78 12.10 15.29
C LEU A 177 3.39 11.29 14.16
N GLN A 178 3.32 11.79 12.92
CA GLN A 178 3.88 11.11 11.76
C GLN A 178 5.39 10.95 11.87
N GLN A 179 6.11 12.00 12.31
CA GLN A 179 7.54 11.93 12.56
C GLN A 179 7.89 10.89 13.64
N GLN A 180 7.16 10.92 14.76
CA GLN A 180 7.35 9.94 15.82
C GLN A 180 7.11 8.51 15.33
N ARG A 181 6.02 8.27 14.61
CA ARG A 181 5.70 6.94 14.05
C ARG A 181 6.77 6.46 13.07
N ARG A 182 7.29 7.36 12.26
CA ARG A 182 8.42 7.05 11.36
C ARG A 182 9.63 6.54 12.17
N GLU A 183 10.04 7.26 13.20
CA GLU A 183 11.16 6.88 14.07
C GLU A 183 10.92 5.52 14.76
N GLU A 184 9.71 5.31 15.31
CA GLU A 184 9.31 4.05 15.93
C GLU A 184 9.39 2.87 14.94
N ILE A 185 8.86 3.03 13.72
CA ILE A 185 8.86 2.00 12.67
C ILE A 185 10.29 1.71 12.20
N PHE A 186 11.10 2.74 11.94
CA PHE A 186 12.48 2.53 11.52
C PHE A 186 13.32 1.85 12.61
N GLY A 187 13.02 2.12 13.89
CA GLY A 187 13.62 1.42 15.03
C GLY A 187 13.28 -0.08 15.10
N LEU A 188 12.17 -0.52 14.49
CA LEU A 188 11.77 -1.92 14.44
C LEU A 188 12.46 -2.71 13.30
N LEU A 189 13.06 -2.05 12.31
CA LEU A 189 13.61 -2.71 11.11
C LEU A 189 14.55 -3.89 11.44
N PRO A 190 15.48 -3.82 12.41
CA PRO A 190 16.36 -4.95 12.71
C PRO A 190 15.64 -6.23 13.18
N GLN A 191 14.42 -6.08 13.69
CA GLN A 191 13.60 -7.19 14.20
C GLN A 191 12.71 -7.83 13.13
N TYR A 192 12.43 -7.12 12.02
CA TYR A 192 11.42 -7.49 11.04
C TYR A 192 11.98 -7.61 9.60
N THR A 193 13.26 -7.84 9.44
CA THR A 193 13.90 -7.95 8.11
C THR A 193 13.38 -9.10 7.25
N ASN A 194 12.64 -10.05 7.83
CA ASN A 194 12.01 -11.17 7.13
C ASN A 194 10.47 -11.12 7.18
N SER A 195 9.90 -9.95 7.41
CA SER A 195 8.43 -9.76 7.48
C SER A 195 7.92 -9.00 6.27
N MET A 196 7.08 -9.65 5.44
CA MET A 196 6.41 -8.98 4.32
C MET A 196 5.43 -7.89 4.80
N PRO A 197 4.62 -8.08 5.86
CA PRO A 197 3.78 -7.01 6.41
C PRO A 197 4.60 -5.79 6.87
N PHE A 198 5.76 -6.02 7.47
CA PHE A 198 6.64 -4.92 7.85
C PHE A 198 7.25 -4.21 6.65
N ALA A 199 7.61 -4.95 5.59
CA ALA A 199 8.06 -4.36 4.33
C ALA A 199 6.99 -3.43 3.73
N VAL A 200 5.69 -3.82 3.79
CA VAL A 200 4.58 -2.96 3.38
C VAL A 200 4.52 -1.68 4.22
N ILE A 201 4.63 -1.81 5.56
CA ILE A 201 4.58 -0.65 6.47
C ILE A 201 5.70 0.33 6.16
N ILE A 202 6.95 -0.12 6.15
CA ILE A 202 8.11 0.78 6.03
C ILE A 202 8.26 1.35 4.62
N SER A 203 7.87 0.60 3.57
CA SER A 203 7.93 1.08 2.19
C SER A 203 7.03 2.29 1.93
N SER A 204 5.96 2.46 2.71
CA SER A 204 5.06 3.62 2.60
C SER A 204 5.68 4.96 3.00
N TYR A 205 6.86 4.93 3.62
CA TYR A 205 7.60 6.14 4.02
C TYR A 205 8.58 6.65 2.97
N PHE A 206 8.66 5.98 1.82
CA PHE A 206 9.61 6.34 0.77
C PHE A 206 8.93 6.93 -0.46
N GLY A 207 9.56 7.96 -0.99
CA GLY A 207 9.23 8.63 -2.23
C GLY A 207 10.51 9.02 -2.98
N ILE A 208 10.35 9.80 -4.03
CA ILE A 208 11.46 10.22 -4.89
C ILE A 208 12.51 11.08 -4.14
N ASP A 209 12.11 11.72 -3.05
CA ASP A 209 12.97 12.64 -2.31
C ASP A 209 13.94 11.95 -1.34
N ASN A 210 13.78 10.64 -1.09
CA ASN A 210 14.58 9.90 -0.11
C ASN A 210 15.10 8.55 -0.60
N ILE A 211 15.48 8.50 -1.88
CA ILE A 211 15.94 7.30 -2.59
C ILE A 211 17.15 6.61 -1.92
N ASP A 212 18.12 7.38 -1.44
CA ASP A 212 19.32 6.81 -0.80
C ASP A 212 18.97 6.11 0.52
N GLU A 213 18.01 6.62 1.27
CA GLU A 213 17.53 5.99 2.49
C GLU A 213 16.70 4.74 2.15
N ALA A 214 15.84 4.84 1.13
CA ALA A 214 15.07 3.72 0.60
C ALA A 214 15.96 2.54 0.25
N GLU A 215 17.07 2.79 -0.45
CA GLU A 215 18.03 1.75 -0.82
C GLU A 215 18.73 1.12 0.40
N LYS A 216 19.11 1.93 1.39
CA LYS A 216 19.71 1.43 2.63
C LYS A 216 18.75 0.52 3.39
N VAL A 217 17.46 0.87 3.44
CA VAL A 217 16.42 0.06 4.07
C VAL A 217 16.15 -1.21 3.25
N TRP A 218 15.98 -1.09 1.93
CA TRP A 218 15.75 -2.23 1.04
C TRP A 218 16.84 -3.30 1.18
N LYS A 219 18.13 -2.90 1.28
CA LYS A 219 19.27 -3.79 1.43
C LYS A 219 19.24 -4.59 2.73
N GLN A 220 18.59 -4.12 3.78
CA GLN A 220 18.50 -4.81 5.08
C GLN A 220 17.49 -5.94 5.07
N PHE A 221 16.52 -5.96 4.13
CA PHE A 221 15.56 -7.04 4.03
C PHE A 221 16.21 -8.33 3.54
N ASP A 222 15.75 -9.45 4.11
CA ASP A 222 16.18 -10.79 3.72
C ASP A 222 15.90 -11.02 2.23
N PRO A 223 16.88 -11.53 1.46
CA PRO A 223 16.68 -11.84 0.04
C PRO A 223 15.49 -12.76 -0.23
N SER A 224 15.13 -13.64 0.73
CA SER A 224 14.03 -14.61 0.58
C SER A 224 12.65 -13.97 0.48
N ILE A 225 12.48 -12.69 0.92
CA ILE A 225 11.20 -11.98 0.83
C ILE A 225 11.20 -10.82 -0.17
N ARG A 226 12.31 -10.56 -0.87
CA ARG A 226 12.41 -9.44 -1.84
C ARG A 226 11.48 -9.58 -3.04
N TYR A 227 10.90 -10.75 -3.24
CA TYR A 227 9.85 -10.96 -4.22
C TYR A 227 8.50 -10.36 -3.82
N CYS A 228 8.30 -9.96 -2.57
CA CYS A 228 7.03 -9.38 -2.13
C CYS A 228 6.74 -8.06 -2.85
N TYR A 229 5.45 -7.77 -3.05
CA TYR A 229 5.00 -6.64 -3.85
C TYR A 229 5.62 -5.31 -3.37
N ALA A 230 5.59 -5.05 -2.07
CA ALA A 230 6.10 -3.80 -1.50
C ALA A 230 7.61 -3.59 -1.77
N LEU A 231 8.44 -4.64 -1.63
CA LEU A 231 9.88 -4.51 -1.88
C LEU A 231 10.22 -4.42 -3.37
N LYS A 232 9.43 -5.03 -4.26
CA LYS A 232 9.55 -4.80 -5.70
C LYS A 232 9.21 -3.36 -6.09
N GLN A 233 8.11 -2.82 -5.55
CA GLN A 233 7.75 -1.41 -5.78
C GLN A 233 8.83 -0.45 -5.24
N LEU A 234 9.41 -0.77 -4.08
CA LEU A 234 10.49 0.01 -3.50
C LEU A 234 11.77 -0.06 -4.36
N GLU A 235 12.10 -1.24 -4.89
CA GLU A 235 13.22 -1.42 -5.82
C GLU A 235 13.01 -0.63 -7.11
N ASP A 236 11.82 -0.69 -7.70
CA ASP A 236 11.45 0.08 -8.90
C ASP A 236 11.52 1.60 -8.64
N LEU A 237 11.08 2.05 -7.46
CA LEU A 237 11.22 3.45 -7.05
C LEU A 237 12.70 3.87 -6.98
N ILE A 238 13.55 3.05 -6.35
CA ILE A 238 14.98 3.29 -6.23
C ILE A 238 15.63 3.37 -7.62
N GLN A 239 15.34 2.43 -8.51
CA GLN A 239 15.90 2.42 -9.87
C GLN A 239 15.49 3.65 -10.68
N ARG A 240 14.19 4.00 -10.65
CA ARG A 240 13.68 5.19 -11.31
C ARG A 240 14.30 6.47 -10.74
N GLY A 241 14.37 6.60 -9.41
CA GLY A 241 14.96 7.77 -8.78
C GLY A 241 16.44 7.94 -9.13
N LYS A 242 17.19 6.85 -9.17
CA LYS A 242 18.60 6.88 -9.59
C LYS A 242 18.78 7.25 -11.06
N SER A 243 17.93 6.73 -11.95
CA SER A 243 18.02 7.04 -13.38
C SER A 243 17.66 8.50 -13.69
N CYS A 244 16.92 9.17 -12.82
CA CYS A 244 16.53 10.58 -12.97
C CYS A 244 17.33 11.54 -12.07
N ALA A 245 18.34 11.05 -11.34
CA ALA A 245 19.13 11.88 -10.43
C ALA A 245 19.94 12.94 -11.19
N VAL A 246 20.21 14.06 -10.49
CA VAL A 246 21.03 15.15 -11.05
C VAL A 246 22.41 14.62 -11.47
N GLY A 247 22.84 14.94 -12.67
CA GLY A 247 24.10 14.49 -13.27
C GLY A 247 23.98 13.21 -14.12
N HIS A 248 22.82 12.55 -14.12
CA HIS A 248 22.53 11.43 -15.01
C HIS A 248 21.90 11.91 -16.32
N GLU A 249 22.13 11.15 -17.40
CA GLU A 249 21.46 11.41 -18.67
C GLU A 249 19.98 11.06 -18.53
N ALA A 250 19.10 12.03 -18.82
CA ALA A 250 17.67 11.79 -18.77
C ALA A 250 17.25 10.68 -19.77
N PRO A 251 16.34 9.77 -19.39
CA PRO A 251 15.77 8.80 -20.31
C PRO A 251 15.16 9.48 -21.52
N ASP A 252 15.47 8.98 -22.74
CA ASP A 252 14.89 9.53 -23.96
C ASP A 252 13.41 9.14 -24.10
N PHE A 253 12.60 10.07 -24.57
CA PHE A 253 11.20 9.84 -24.90
C PHE A 253 10.79 10.61 -26.14
N GLU A 254 9.70 10.21 -26.77
CA GLU A 254 9.14 10.84 -27.95
C GLU A 254 7.70 11.30 -27.66
N LEU A 255 7.40 12.56 -27.95
CA LEU A 255 6.06 13.14 -27.82
C LEU A 255 5.61 13.74 -29.13
N MET A 256 4.29 13.83 -29.31
CA MET A 256 3.68 14.51 -30.46
C MET A 256 3.46 15.99 -30.13
N THR A 257 3.84 16.88 -31.05
CA THR A 257 3.47 18.29 -30.94
C THR A 257 1.99 18.48 -31.28
N PRO A 258 1.40 19.64 -30.95
CA PRO A 258 0.05 19.97 -31.40
C PRO A 258 -0.11 19.98 -32.92
N ALA A 259 0.98 20.17 -33.67
CA ALA A 259 1.02 20.10 -35.17
C ALA A 259 1.13 18.66 -35.70
N GLY A 260 1.22 17.64 -34.83
CA GLY A 260 1.34 16.24 -35.23
C GLY A 260 2.77 15.79 -35.56
N GLU A 261 3.77 16.60 -35.27
CA GLU A 261 5.18 16.23 -35.46
C GLU A 261 5.74 15.50 -34.24
N LYS A 262 6.61 14.52 -34.47
CA LYS A 262 7.29 13.79 -33.41
C LYS A 262 8.54 14.51 -32.95
N ILE A 263 8.66 14.77 -31.66
CA ILE A 263 9.87 15.33 -31.04
C ILE A 263 10.43 14.33 -30.02
N LYS A 264 11.72 14.04 -30.12
CA LYS A 264 12.48 13.28 -29.12
C LYS A 264 13.21 14.23 -28.19
N LEU A 265 13.28 13.88 -26.90
CA LEU A 265 14.08 14.66 -25.94
C LEU A 265 15.54 14.77 -26.41
N SER A 266 16.11 13.68 -26.92
CA SER A 266 17.48 13.64 -27.44
C SER A 266 17.73 14.62 -28.61
N SER A 267 16.71 15.00 -29.39
CA SER A 267 16.82 15.99 -30.47
C SER A 267 17.01 17.43 -29.98
N LEU A 268 16.78 17.67 -28.69
CA LEU A 268 16.90 18.97 -28.03
C LEU A 268 18.23 19.13 -27.29
N ARG A 269 19.19 18.22 -27.48
CA ARG A 269 20.52 18.31 -26.84
C ARG A 269 21.20 19.65 -27.14
N GLY A 270 21.90 20.19 -26.13
CA GLY A 270 22.52 21.52 -26.19
C GLY A 270 21.57 22.68 -25.88
N LYS A 271 20.31 22.42 -25.56
CA LYS A 271 19.33 23.39 -25.09
C LYS A 271 18.92 23.11 -23.65
N TYR A 272 18.48 24.14 -22.94
CA TYR A 272 17.76 23.95 -21.69
C TYR A 272 16.31 23.53 -22.00
N VAL A 273 15.86 22.44 -21.42
CA VAL A 273 14.51 21.88 -21.63
C VAL A 273 13.83 21.77 -20.29
N LEU A 274 12.65 22.37 -20.15
CA LEU A 274 11.74 22.14 -19.02
C LEU A 274 10.76 21.03 -19.46
N VAL A 275 10.67 19.99 -18.65
CA VAL A 275 9.68 18.91 -18.83
C VAL A 275 8.63 19.08 -17.74
N ASP A 276 7.38 19.23 -18.13
CA ASP A 276 6.22 19.38 -17.25
C ASP A 276 5.26 18.22 -17.51
N PHE A 277 4.72 17.62 -16.42
CA PHE A 277 3.86 16.41 -16.47
C PHE A 277 2.49 16.69 -15.87
#